data_0d564f19879c00a2794d89ac3690f060
#
_entry.id   0d564f19879c00a2794d89ac3690f060
#
_cell.length_a   1.000
_cell.length_b   1.000
_cell.length_c   1.000
_cell.angle_alpha   90.00
_cell.angle_beta   90.00
_cell.angle_gamma   90.00
#
_symmetry.space_group_name_H-M   'P 1'
#
loop_
_entity.id
_entity.type
_entity.pdbx_description
1 polymer ?
#
loop_
_entity_poly.entity_id
_entity_poly.type
_entity_poly.pdbx_seq_one_letter_code
_entity_poly.pdbx_strand_id
1 'polypeptide(L)'
;MIPLPIPYYMNKENYEFEVCANSVESCIAAERAGANRVELCMGIPEGGTTPSYGEIKMAREVLKRTHLHVIIRNRGGDFLYSPEELQRMTYDIDMCRELGVDGVVFGCLTADGRIDHNANKTLMAHTGTMNVTFHRAFDRCSHPEQAIDKIFELGFNRILTSGQQPTAAQGIPLLRRLKELSAGNIDIMAGCGVNEENITKIQKETKITSFHFSAREPQPSKMKYFNNNVYMGNNDVCEDIIMVSSERRIRETMKALLINT
;
A
#
# COMPACT_ATOMS: atom_id res chain seq x y z
N MET A 1 12.36 8.92 34.49
CA MET A 1 12.90 9.60 33.28
C MET A 1 11.68 10.03 32.47
N ILE A 2 11.40 11.33 32.45
CA ILE A 2 10.28 11.91 31.67
C ILE A 2 10.73 11.85 30.21
N PRO A 3 9.96 11.27 29.27
CA PRO A 3 10.32 11.32 27.87
C PRO A 3 10.33 12.78 27.40
N LEU A 4 11.44 13.20 26.81
CA LEU A 4 11.56 14.52 26.20
C LEU A 4 10.42 14.72 25.21
N PRO A 5 9.73 15.88 25.21
CA PRO A 5 8.70 16.15 24.22
C PRO A 5 9.33 16.15 22.83
N ILE A 6 8.72 15.39 21.92
CA ILE A 6 9.05 15.43 20.48
C ILE A 6 8.92 16.89 20.04
N PRO A 7 9.92 17.49 19.38
CA PRO A 7 9.80 18.88 18.90
C PRO A 7 8.60 18.97 17.95
N TYR A 8 7.63 19.76 18.34
CA TYR A 8 6.34 19.96 17.68
C TYR A 8 6.45 20.98 16.54
N TYR A 9 7.38 20.78 15.61
CA TYR A 9 7.53 21.66 14.46
C TYR A 9 7.76 20.86 13.19
N MET A 10 6.71 20.12 12.78
CA MET A 10 6.75 19.48 11.48
C MET A 10 5.34 19.54 10.94
N ASN A 11 5.14 20.23 9.81
CA ASN A 11 3.87 20.28 9.10
C ASN A 11 3.53 18.89 8.53
N LYS A 12 3.26 17.93 9.43
CA LYS A 12 2.79 16.59 9.09
C LYS A 12 1.46 16.66 8.34
N GLU A 13 0.69 17.73 8.57
CA GLU A 13 -0.60 17.99 7.94
C GLU A 13 -0.55 18.07 6.40
N ASN A 14 0.64 18.28 5.83
CA ASN A 14 0.81 18.38 4.38
C ASN A 14 1.18 17.05 3.71
N TYR A 15 1.41 15.99 4.48
CA TYR A 15 1.90 14.71 3.95
C TYR A 15 1.09 13.53 4.47
N GLU A 16 0.86 12.57 3.58
CA GLU A 16 0.24 11.28 3.89
C GLU A 16 1.27 10.15 3.80
N PHE A 17 1.42 9.42 4.89
CA PHE A 17 2.33 8.27 4.99
C PHE A 17 1.53 6.99 5.18
N GLU A 18 1.63 6.09 4.21
CA GLU A 18 1.03 4.77 4.23
C GLU A 18 2.11 3.70 4.39
N VAL A 19 1.96 2.83 5.37
CA VAL A 19 2.86 1.70 5.60
C VAL A 19 2.26 0.43 5.02
N CYS A 20 3.02 -0.23 4.12
CA CYS A 20 2.71 -1.56 3.61
C CYS A 20 2.97 -2.60 4.72
N ALA A 21 1.94 -2.91 5.48
CA ALA A 21 1.99 -3.84 6.61
C ALA A 21 1.68 -5.27 6.14
N ASN A 22 2.50 -6.23 6.57
CA ASN A 22 2.35 -7.65 6.24
C ASN A 22 1.94 -8.50 7.44
N SER A 23 1.57 -7.88 8.53
CA SER A 23 1.09 -8.53 9.76
C SER A 23 0.48 -7.50 10.72
N VAL A 24 -0.22 -7.99 11.75
CA VAL A 24 -0.72 -7.16 12.85
C VAL A 24 0.41 -6.45 13.59
N GLU A 25 1.58 -7.10 13.76
CA GLU A 25 2.77 -6.50 14.38
C GLU A 25 3.27 -5.30 13.56
N SER A 26 3.25 -5.40 12.22
CA SER A 26 3.58 -4.28 11.33
C SER A 26 2.57 -3.14 11.45
N CYS A 27 1.29 -3.44 11.63
CA CYS A 27 0.25 -2.44 11.90
C CYS A 27 0.51 -1.72 13.24
N ILE A 28 0.86 -2.45 14.29
CA ILE A 28 1.21 -1.88 15.60
C ILE A 28 2.43 -0.96 15.50
N ALA A 29 3.45 -1.37 14.75
CA ALA A 29 4.64 -0.55 14.52
C ALA A 29 4.29 0.76 13.79
N ALA A 30 3.42 0.71 12.78
CA ALA A 30 2.94 1.89 12.04
C ALA A 30 2.12 2.83 12.93
N GLU A 31 1.21 2.30 13.75
CA GLU A 31 0.42 3.06 14.73
C GLU A 31 1.34 3.79 15.74
N ARG A 32 2.34 3.10 16.29
CA ARG A 32 3.31 3.67 17.23
C ARG A 32 4.20 4.72 16.58
N ALA A 33 4.59 4.51 15.34
CA ALA A 33 5.37 5.49 14.58
C ALA A 33 4.55 6.73 14.22
N GLY A 34 3.22 6.63 14.22
CA GLY A 34 2.30 7.70 13.89
C GLY A 34 2.08 7.84 12.38
N ALA A 35 2.13 6.76 11.62
CA ALA A 35 1.70 6.76 10.22
C ALA A 35 0.22 7.14 10.08
N ASN A 36 -0.16 7.76 8.96
CA ASN A 36 -1.55 8.16 8.72
C ASN A 36 -2.40 6.93 8.38
N ARG A 37 -1.82 5.96 7.66
CA ARG A 37 -2.53 4.80 7.15
C ARG A 37 -1.62 3.58 7.08
N VAL A 38 -2.20 2.40 7.14
CA VAL A 38 -1.58 1.15 6.74
C VAL A 38 -2.34 0.56 5.56
N GLU A 39 -1.62 -0.07 4.63
CA GLU A 39 -2.17 -1.05 3.71
C GLU A 39 -1.81 -2.44 4.24
N LEU A 40 -2.80 -3.17 4.75
CA LEU A 40 -2.60 -4.54 5.22
C LEU A 40 -2.66 -5.50 4.03
N CYS A 41 -1.60 -6.28 3.85
CA CYS A 41 -1.47 -7.25 2.76
C CYS A 41 -0.70 -8.49 3.21
N MET A 42 -1.02 -9.65 2.64
CA MET A 42 -0.28 -10.89 2.79
C MET A 42 0.40 -11.26 1.46
N GLY A 43 1.08 -12.40 1.38
CA GLY A 43 1.66 -12.87 0.12
C GLY A 43 2.63 -11.86 -0.51
N ILE A 44 3.51 -11.25 0.28
CA ILE A 44 4.43 -10.20 -0.19
C ILE A 44 5.32 -10.65 -1.35
N PRO A 45 5.84 -11.90 -1.39
CA PRO A 45 6.61 -12.39 -2.54
C PRO A 45 5.82 -12.36 -3.86
N GLU A 46 4.49 -12.44 -3.78
CA GLU A 46 3.57 -12.36 -4.92
C GLU A 46 3.12 -10.94 -5.26
N GLY A 47 3.64 -9.95 -4.55
CA GLY A 47 3.27 -8.54 -4.71
C GLY A 47 2.08 -8.08 -3.87
N GLY A 48 1.69 -8.86 -2.87
CA GLY A 48 0.57 -8.59 -1.96
C GLY A 48 -0.73 -9.26 -2.42
N THR A 49 -1.40 -9.94 -1.48
CA THR A 49 -2.72 -10.57 -1.64
C THR A 49 -3.62 -10.21 -0.46
N THR A 50 -4.92 -10.47 -0.58
CA THR A 50 -5.91 -10.24 0.48
C THR A 50 -5.51 -10.99 1.75
N PRO A 51 -5.44 -10.32 2.91
CA PRO A 51 -5.19 -10.94 4.21
C PRO A 51 -6.35 -11.84 4.65
N SER A 52 -6.07 -12.74 5.59
CA SER A 52 -7.14 -13.54 6.21
C SER A 52 -8.08 -12.67 7.05
N TYR A 53 -9.31 -13.17 7.26
CA TYR A 53 -10.27 -12.54 8.18
C TYR A 53 -9.67 -12.23 9.55
N GLY A 54 -8.90 -13.18 10.12
CA GLY A 54 -8.27 -13.03 11.43
C GLY A 54 -7.27 -11.87 11.47
N GLU A 55 -6.44 -11.72 10.44
CA GLU A 55 -5.50 -10.61 10.31
C GLU A 55 -6.22 -9.26 10.22
N ILE A 56 -7.26 -9.16 9.38
CA ILE A 56 -8.02 -7.92 9.18
C ILE A 56 -8.73 -7.52 10.49
N LYS A 57 -9.39 -8.48 11.14
CA LYS A 57 -10.10 -8.25 12.40
C LYS A 57 -9.16 -7.76 13.49
N MET A 58 -8.04 -8.46 13.71
CA MET A 58 -7.06 -8.04 14.71
C MET A 58 -6.42 -6.71 14.38
N ALA A 59 -6.08 -6.44 13.11
CA ALA A 59 -5.56 -5.15 12.70
C ALA A 59 -6.56 -4.02 13.04
N ARG A 60 -7.86 -4.23 12.75
CA ARG A 60 -8.90 -3.24 13.11
C ARG A 60 -8.99 -3.01 14.62
N GLU A 61 -8.85 -4.06 15.42
CA GLU A 61 -8.93 -3.96 16.88
C GLU A 61 -7.75 -3.20 17.49
N VAL A 62 -6.54 -3.33 16.95
CA VAL A 62 -5.32 -2.69 17.48
C VAL A 62 -5.12 -1.26 16.99
N LEU A 63 -5.56 -0.93 15.78
CA LEU A 63 -5.42 0.41 15.21
C LEU A 63 -6.49 1.35 15.77
N LYS A 64 -6.07 2.48 16.35
CA LYS A 64 -6.96 3.47 16.97
C LYS A 64 -6.95 4.82 16.27
N ARG A 65 -5.82 5.20 15.69
CA ARG A 65 -5.60 6.50 15.04
C ARG A 65 -5.20 6.35 13.57
N THR A 66 -4.47 5.29 13.27
CA THR A 66 -4.01 4.98 11.91
C THR A 66 -5.14 4.32 11.14
N HIS A 67 -5.46 4.83 9.96
CA HIS A 67 -6.48 4.24 9.09
C HIS A 67 -6.03 2.88 8.57
N LEU A 68 -6.95 1.92 8.54
CA LEU A 68 -6.74 0.59 7.99
C LEU A 68 -7.29 0.51 6.57
N HIS A 69 -6.41 0.34 5.60
CA HIS A 69 -6.74 -0.08 4.24
C HIS A 69 -6.35 -1.54 4.04
N VAL A 70 -7.14 -2.28 3.26
CA VAL A 70 -6.93 -3.70 2.99
C VAL A 70 -6.81 -3.93 1.50
N ILE A 71 -5.74 -4.62 1.07
CA ILE A 71 -5.62 -5.02 -0.34
C ILE A 71 -6.66 -6.11 -0.67
N ILE A 72 -7.36 -5.91 -1.76
CA ILE A 72 -8.31 -6.88 -2.33
C ILE A 72 -7.70 -7.43 -3.63
N ARG A 73 -6.97 -8.51 -3.49
CA ARG A 73 -6.28 -9.20 -4.58
C ARG A 73 -6.17 -10.68 -4.25
N ASN A 74 -7.01 -11.48 -4.87
CA ASN A 74 -7.19 -12.89 -4.50
C ASN A 74 -6.07 -13.82 -4.96
N ARG A 75 -5.13 -13.36 -5.78
CA ARG A 75 -3.94 -14.11 -6.23
C ARG A 75 -2.81 -13.19 -6.70
N GLY A 76 -1.62 -13.72 -6.79
CA GLY A 76 -0.50 -13.14 -7.52
C GLY A 76 -0.71 -13.10 -9.05
N GLY A 77 0.31 -12.70 -9.79
CA GLY A 77 0.29 -12.61 -11.26
C GLY A 77 -0.32 -11.31 -11.79
N ASP A 78 -1.13 -11.41 -12.83
CA ASP A 78 -1.73 -10.29 -13.54
C ASP A 78 -2.95 -9.68 -12.82
N PHE A 79 -3.63 -8.75 -13.50
CA PHE A 79 -4.80 -8.01 -12.99
C PHE A 79 -6.02 -8.16 -13.90
N LEU A 80 -6.03 -9.19 -14.75
CA LEU A 80 -7.17 -9.61 -15.54
C LEU A 80 -7.91 -10.72 -14.79
N TYR A 81 -9.11 -10.44 -14.31
CA TYR A 81 -9.86 -11.34 -13.43
C TYR A 81 -11.05 -11.97 -14.13
N SER A 82 -11.31 -13.25 -13.82
CA SER A 82 -12.52 -13.95 -14.24
C SER A 82 -13.76 -13.47 -13.44
N PRO A 83 -15.00 -13.76 -13.91
CA PRO A 83 -16.20 -13.47 -13.12
C PRO A 83 -16.18 -14.08 -11.71
N GLU A 84 -15.64 -15.30 -11.54
CA GLU A 84 -15.54 -15.97 -10.26
C GLU A 84 -14.48 -15.34 -9.35
N GLU A 85 -13.42 -14.79 -9.93
CA GLU A 85 -12.42 -14.04 -9.19
C GLU A 85 -12.98 -12.70 -8.69
N LEU A 86 -13.71 -11.99 -9.55
CA LEU A 86 -14.40 -10.76 -9.16
C LEU A 86 -15.43 -11.02 -8.05
N GLN A 87 -16.20 -12.12 -8.14
CA GLN A 87 -17.16 -12.48 -7.10
C GLN A 87 -16.48 -12.73 -5.73
N ARG A 88 -15.32 -13.38 -5.71
CA ARG A 88 -14.55 -13.53 -4.46
C ARG A 88 -14.06 -12.18 -3.91
N MET A 89 -13.59 -11.30 -4.80
CA MET A 89 -13.17 -9.96 -4.40
C MET A 89 -14.32 -9.12 -3.83
N THR A 90 -15.57 -9.27 -4.35
CA THR A 90 -16.73 -8.58 -3.75
C THR A 90 -17.04 -9.08 -2.34
N TYR A 91 -16.92 -10.38 -2.08
CA TYR A 91 -17.07 -10.94 -0.72
C TYR A 91 -16.01 -10.40 0.25
N ASP A 92 -14.77 -10.28 -0.20
CA ASP A 92 -13.69 -9.70 0.60
C ASP A 92 -13.96 -8.22 0.92
N ILE A 93 -14.47 -7.44 -0.04
CA ILE A 93 -14.85 -6.03 0.17
C ILE A 93 -16.02 -5.92 1.17
N ASP A 94 -17.07 -6.75 1.02
CA ASP A 94 -18.21 -6.76 1.92
C ASP A 94 -17.77 -7.10 3.35
N MET A 95 -16.91 -8.10 3.52
CA MET A 95 -16.29 -8.44 4.81
C MET A 95 -15.50 -7.27 5.41
N CYS A 96 -14.68 -6.58 4.62
CA CYS A 96 -13.94 -5.40 5.08
C CYS A 96 -14.89 -4.30 5.57
N ARG A 97 -15.99 -4.06 4.84
CA ARG A 97 -17.02 -3.08 5.23
C ARG A 97 -17.69 -3.47 6.55
N GLU A 98 -18.05 -4.73 6.73
CA GLU A 98 -18.66 -5.25 7.97
C GLU A 98 -17.72 -5.14 9.18
N LEU A 99 -16.40 -5.31 8.98
CA LEU A 99 -15.39 -5.14 10.00
C LEU A 99 -15.05 -3.67 10.31
N GLY A 100 -15.62 -2.70 9.58
CA GLY A 100 -15.36 -1.28 9.78
C GLY A 100 -13.95 -0.87 9.34
N VAL A 101 -13.45 -1.46 8.25
CA VAL A 101 -12.19 -1.08 7.60
C VAL A 101 -12.36 0.30 6.95
N ASP A 102 -11.36 1.16 7.05
CA ASP A 102 -11.44 2.55 6.56
C ASP A 102 -11.33 2.65 5.02
N GLY A 103 -10.69 1.65 4.39
CA GLY A 103 -10.54 1.64 2.94
C GLY A 103 -10.11 0.30 2.37
N VAL A 104 -10.25 0.17 1.05
CA VAL A 104 -9.81 -1.00 0.30
C VAL A 104 -8.94 -0.60 -0.89
N VAL A 105 -8.09 -1.53 -1.33
CA VAL A 105 -7.09 -1.28 -2.37
C VAL A 105 -7.21 -2.36 -3.45
N PHE A 106 -7.59 -2.00 -4.67
CA PHE A 106 -7.73 -2.93 -5.78
C PHE A 106 -7.50 -2.25 -7.14
N GLY A 107 -7.54 -3.01 -8.21
CA GLY A 107 -7.47 -2.50 -9.58
C GLY A 107 -7.50 -3.64 -10.60
N CYS A 108 -8.37 -3.52 -11.60
CA CYS A 108 -8.56 -4.50 -12.65
C CYS A 108 -8.17 -3.93 -14.00
N LEU A 109 -7.48 -4.73 -14.81
CA LEU A 109 -7.08 -4.39 -16.16
C LEU A 109 -7.73 -5.35 -17.16
N THR A 110 -7.94 -4.86 -18.38
CA THR A 110 -8.31 -5.67 -19.55
C THR A 110 -7.10 -6.42 -20.10
N ALA A 111 -7.32 -7.39 -20.98
CA ALA A 111 -6.25 -8.16 -21.60
C ALA A 111 -5.24 -7.31 -22.41
N ASP A 112 -5.67 -6.14 -22.92
CA ASP A 112 -4.80 -5.17 -23.60
C ASP A 112 -4.20 -4.10 -22.65
N GLY A 113 -4.31 -4.31 -21.34
CA GLY A 113 -3.70 -3.48 -20.30
C GLY A 113 -4.40 -2.15 -20.07
N ARG A 114 -5.65 -1.98 -20.49
CA ARG A 114 -6.45 -0.79 -20.16
C ARG A 114 -7.14 -0.96 -18.81
N ILE A 115 -7.62 0.13 -18.23
CA ILE A 115 -8.48 0.07 -17.06
C ILE A 115 -9.78 -0.65 -17.40
N ASP A 116 -10.04 -1.77 -16.72
CA ASP A 116 -11.31 -2.51 -16.91
C ASP A 116 -12.44 -1.76 -16.19
N HIS A 117 -13.20 -0.97 -16.96
CA HIS A 117 -14.28 -0.17 -16.41
C HIS A 117 -15.33 -1.03 -15.70
N ASN A 118 -15.74 -2.15 -16.32
CA ASN A 118 -16.83 -2.97 -15.79
C ASN A 118 -16.43 -3.72 -14.51
N ALA A 119 -15.25 -4.34 -14.51
CA ALA A 119 -14.74 -5.04 -13.35
C ALA A 119 -14.54 -4.09 -12.16
N ASN A 120 -13.88 -2.95 -12.37
CA ASN A 120 -13.67 -1.96 -11.30
C ASN A 120 -15.00 -1.38 -10.81
N LYS A 121 -15.96 -1.07 -11.70
CA LYS A 121 -17.29 -0.59 -11.31
C LYS A 121 -18.06 -1.60 -10.47
N THR A 122 -17.95 -2.89 -10.80
CA THR A 122 -18.55 -3.97 -9.99
C THR A 122 -17.99 -3.96 -8.58
N LEU A 123 -16.67 -3.89 -8.42
CA LEU A 123 -16.03 -3.84 -7.09
C LEU A 123 -16.38 -2.55 -6.34
N MET A 124 -16.37 -1.40 -7.01
CA MET A 124 -16.75 -0.11 -6.42
C MET A 124 -18.16 -0.11 -5.83
N ALA A 125 -19.12 -0.84 -6.42
CA ALA A 125 -20.48 -0.92 -5.91
C ALA A 125 -20.58 -1.54 -4.50
N HIS A 126 -19.56 -2.28 -4.05
CA HIS A 126 -19.50 -2.93 -2.74
C HIS A 126 -18.77 -2.08 -1.67
N THR A 127 -18.02 -1.05 -2.07
CA THR A 127 -17.15 -0.29 -1.15
C THR A 127 -17.92 0.59 -0.16
N GLY A 128 -19.15 0.96 -0.46
CA GLY A 128 -19.94 1.88 0.38
C GLY A 128 -19.23 3.23 0.55
N THR A 129 -18.95 3.62 1.79
CA THR A 129 -18.24 4.87 2.13
C THR A 129 -16.75 4.69 2.37
N MET A 130 -16.21 3.48 2.20
CA MET A 130 -14.78 3.20 2.35
C MET A 130 -13.96 3.99 1.32
N ASN A 131 -12.76 4.44 1.73
CA ASN A 131 -11.80 5.04 0.82
C ASN A 131 -11.24 3.98 -0.14
N VAL A 132 -11.01 4.33 -1.41
CA VAL A 132 -10.56 3.35 -2.40
C VAL A 132 -9.28 3.81 -3.09
N THR A 133 -8.28 2.94 -3.09
CA THR A 133 -7.01 3.15 -3.79
C THR A 133 -6.90 2.21 -4.98
N PHE A 134 -6.59 2.74 -6.17
CA PHE A 134 -6.18 1.93 -7.30
C PHE A 134 -4.70 1.55 -7.11
N HIS A 135 -4.42 0.26 -6.96
CA HIS A 135 -3.08 -0.23 -6.62
C HIS A 135 -2.13 -0.28 -7.83
N ARG A 136 -0.97 -0.89 -7.66
CA ARG A 136 0.07 -1.01 -8.68
C ARG A 136 -0.30 -1.77 -9.97
N ALA A 137 -1.55 -2.20 -10.17
CA ALA A 137 -2.06 -2.53 -11.49
C ALA A 137 -1.87 -1.35 -12.45
N PHE A 138 -1.89 -0.11 -11.92
CA PHE A 138 -1.56 1.09 -12.67
C PHE A 138 -0.17 1.04 -13.33
N ASP A 139 0.82 0.44 -12.66
CA ASP A 139 2.17 0.29 -13.21
C ASP A 139 2.23 -0.70 -14.38
N ARG A 140 1.18 -1.46 -14.62
CA ARG A 140 1.04 -2.42 -15.71
C ARG A 140 0.04 -1.97 -16.79
N CYS A 141 -0.57 -0.79 -16.65
CA CYS A 141 -1.51 -0.30 -17.65
C CYS A 141 -0.80 0.24 -18.90
N SER A 142 -1.46 0.12 -20.06
CA SER A 142 -0.89 0.49 -21.36
C SER A 142 -0.83 2.00 -21.61
N HIS A 143 -1.72 2.78 -20.99
CA HIS A 143 -1.87 4.23 -21.24
C HIS A 143 -2.05 5.00 -19.92
N PRO A 144 -0.97 5.20 -19.13
CA PRO A 144 -1.08 5.74 -17.75
C PRO A 144 -1.66 7.16 -17.70
N GLU A 145 -1.32 8.03 -18.63
CA GLU A 145 -1.85 9.41 -18.62
C GLU A 145 -3.36 9.45 -18.88
N GLN A 146 -3.90 8.58 -19.72
CA GLN A 146 -5.34 8.46 -19.99
C GLN A 146 -6.07 7.68 -18.89
N ALA A 147 -5.36 6.86 -18.14
CA ALA A 147 -5.95 6.06 -17.07
C ALA A 147 -6.40 6.90 -15.88
N ILE A 148 -5.76 8.04 -15.61
CA ILE A 148 -6.08 8.91 -14.47
C ILE A 148 -7.57 9.31 -14.50
N ASP A 149 -8.04 9.85 -15.61
CA ASP A 149 -9.42 10.34 -15.74
C ASP A 149 -10.41 9.20 -15.54
N LYS A 150 -10.15 8.03 -16.14
CA LYS A 150 -11.02 6.84 -16.00
C LYS A 150 -11.08 6.32 -14.56
N ILE A 151 -9.95 6.33 -13.84
CA ILE A 151 -9.89 5.90 -12.46
C ILE A 151 -10.62 6.92 -11.57
N PHE A 152 -10.45 8.20 -11.83
CA PHE A 152 -11.19 9.26 -11.13
C PHE A 152 -12.71 9.16 -11.37
N GLU A 153 -13.14 9.00 -12.62
CA GLU A 153 -14.56 8.83 -12.99
C GLU A 153 -15.20 7.59 -12.32
N LEU A 154 -14.42 6.53 -12.08
CA LEU A 154 -14.87 5.35 -11.34
C LEU A 154 -15.03 5.59 -9.83
N GLY A 155 -14.57 6.73 -9.30
CA GLY A 155 -14.70 7.12 -7.90
C GLY A 155 -13.55 6.70 -7.00
N PHE A 156 -12.39 6.33 -7.55
CA PHE A 156 -11.19 6.09 -6.73
C PHE A 156 -10.67 7.40 -6.14
N ASN A 157 -10.21 7.33 -4.89
CA ASN A 157 -9.65 8.49 -4.18
C ASN A 157 -8.17 8.68 -4.46
N ARG A 158 -7.45 7.58 -4.83
CA ARG A 158 -5.99 7.55 -4.92
C ARG A 158 -5.50 6.54 -5.94
N ILE A 159 -4.31 6.82 -6.50
CA ILE A 159 -3.55 5.89 -7.34
C ILE A 159 -2.19 5.64 -6.67
N LEU A 160 -1.89 4.38 -6.36
CA LEU A 160 -0.56 3.94 -5.92
C LEU A 160 0.26 3.52 -7.13
N THR A 161 1.41 4.16 -7.34
CA THR A 161 2.25 3.89 -8.51
C THR A 161 3.74 4.11 -8.23
N SER A 162 4.59 3.38 -8.92
CA SER A 162 6.04 3.63 -9.02
C SER A 162 6.43 4.44 -10.26
N GLY A 163 5.45 5.00 -11.00
CA GLY A 163 5.70 5.64 -12.27
C GLY A 163 6.08 4.65 -13.37
N GLN A 164 5.49 3.45 -13.35
CA GLN A 164 5.75 2.34 -14.29
C GLN A 164 7.22 1.90 -14.35
N GLN A 165 7.97 2.12 -13.28
CA GLN A 165 9.36 1.71 -13.16
C GLN A 165 9.54 0.71 -11.99
N PRO A 166 10.66 0.00 -11.92
CA PRO A 166 10.96 -0.89 -10.80
C PRO A 166 10.87 -0.23 -9.42
N THR A 167 11.21 1.07 -9.33
CA THR A 167 11.12 1.86 -8.10
C THR A 167 10.54 3.25 -8.36
N ALA A 168 9.93 3.87 -7.34
CA ALA A 168 9.44 5.24 -7.43
C ALA A 168 10.56 6.26 -7.75
N ALA A 169 11.78 6.03 -7.26
CA ALA A 169 12.91 6.88 -7.56
C ALA A 169 13.30 6.87 -9.06
N GLN A 170 13.13 5.73 -9.73
CA GLN A 170 13.34 5.62 -11.19
C GLN A 170 12.15 6.19 -11.97
N GLY A 171 10.94 6.13 -11.40
CA GLY A 171 9.71 6.60 -12.02
C GLY A 171 9.42 8.10 -11.86
N ILE A 172 10.31 8.88 -11.27
CA ILE A 172 10.14 10.33 -11.04
C ILE A 172 9.61 11.08 -12.26
N PRO A 173 10.09 10.85 -13.52
CA PRO A 173 9.57 11.57 -14.67
C PRO A 173 8.06 11.38 -14.88
N LEU A 174 7.57 10.13 -14.84
CA LEU A 174 6.15 9.85 -14.99
C LEU A 174 5.36 10.28 -13.73
N LEU A 175 5.88 10.04 -12.53
CA LEU A 175 5.24 10.49 -11.28
C LEU A 175 4.98 11.99 -11.27
N ARG A 176 5.93 12.82 -11.73
CA ARG A 176 5.76 14.27 -11.89
C ARG A 176 4.62 14.57 -12.87
N ARG A 177 4.64 13.92 -14.03
CA ARG A 177 3.62 14.10 -15.05
C ARG A 177 2.22 13.72 -14.55
N LEU A 178 2.09 12.59 -13.84
CA LEU A 178 0.83 12.15 -13.25
C LEU A 178 0.32 13.13 -12.18
N LYS A 179 1.23 13.70 -11.36
CA LYS A 179 0.88 14.71 -10.37
C LYS A 179 0.34 15.99 -11.02
N GLU A 180 0.92 16.42 -12.14
CA GLU A 180 0.42 17.56 -12.93
C GLU A 180 -0.96 17.25 -13.51
N LEU A 181 -1.13 16.10 -14.16
CA LEU A 181 -2.37 15.70 -14.81
C LEU A 181 -3.52 15.47 -13.81
N SER A 182 -3.22 14.98 -12.60
CA SER A 182 -4.26 14.77 -11.58
C SER A 182 -4.94 16.06 -11.14
N ALA A 183 -4.28 17.21 -11.31
CA ALA A 183 -4.80 18.56 -11.00
C ALA A 183 -5.47 18.66 -9.60
N GLY A 184 -5.12 17.76 -8.67
CA GLY A 184 -5.71 17.67 -7.34
C GLY A 184 -7.04 16.89 -7.26
N ASN A 185 -7.58 16.40 -8.38
CA ASN A 185 -8.83 15.64 -8.41
C ASN A 185 -8.67 14.23 -7.83
N ILE A 186 -7.51 13.63 -8.00
CA ILE A 186 -7.17 12.32 -7.45
C ILE A 186 -5.76 12.37 -6.84
N ASP A 187 -5.57 11.71 -5.70
CA ASP A 187 -4.27 11.66 -5.03
C ASP A 187 -3.32 10.68 -5.74
N ILE A 188 -2.12 11.14 -6.07
CA ILE A 188 -1.05 10.30 -6.62
C ILE A 188 -0.11 9.95 -5.47
N MET A 189 -0.07 8.67 -5.11
CA MET A 189 0.76 8.14 -4.04
C MET A 189 1.97 7.41 -4.62
N ALA A 190 3.17 7.91 -4.32
CA ALA A 190 4.41 7.29 -4.77
C ALA A 190 4.75 6.07 -3.90
N GLY A 191 4.95 4.91 -4.53
CA GLY A 191 5.30 3.67 -3.83
C GLY A 191 6.28 2.80 -4.60
N CYS A 192 6.72 1.74 -3.94
CA CYS A 192 7.80 0.83 -4.36
C CYS A 192 9.21 1.40 -4.16
N GLY A 193 9.89 0.90 -3.12
CA GLY A 193 11.25 1.28 -2.79
C GLY A 193 11.42 2.68 -2.20
N VAL A 194 10.33 3.33 -1.76
CA VAL A 194 10.40 4.58 -1.00
C VAL A 194 10.97 4.28 0.40
N ASN A 195 11.95 5.08 0.81
CA ASN A 195 12.67 4.95 2.08
C ASN A 195 13.28 6.29 2.52
N GLU A 196 13.96 6.29 3.66
CA GLU A 196 14.62 7.42 4.28
C GLU A 196 15.67 8.13 3.39
N GLU A 197 16.27 7.41 2.43
CA GLU A 197 17.33 7.94 1.56
C GLU A 197 16.78 8.68 0.33
N ASN A 198 15.56 8.31 -0.13
CA ASN A 198 15.05 8.79 -1.42
C ASN A 198 13.75 9.60 -1.35
N ILE A 199 12.99 9.52 -0.26
CA ILE A 199 11.67 10.18 -0.13
C ILE A 199 11.74 11.69 -0.38
N THR A 200 12.77 12.36 0.15
CA THR A 200 12.97 13.81 -0.03
C THR A 200 13.23 14.17 -1.49
N LYS A 201 14.02 13.36 -2.20
CA LYS A 201 14.28 13.55 -3.64
C LYS A 201 12.98 13.38 -4.45
N ILE A 202 12.24 12.30 -4.19
CA ILE A 202 10.96 12.04 -4.87
C ILE A 202 10.02 13.23 -4.66
N GLN A 203 9.84 13.69 -3.43
CA GLN A 203 8.98 14.85 -3.12
C GLN A 203 9.43 16.12 -3.86
N LYS A 204 10.71 16.46 -3.77
CA LYS A 204 11.23 17.69 -4.39
C LYS A 204 11.02 17.74 -5.90
N GLU A 205 11.20 16.60 -6.57
CA GLU A 205 11.14 16.51 -8.02
C GLU A 205 9.72 16.29 -8.57
N THR A 206 8.81 15.70 -7.78
CA THR A 206 7.44 15.37 -8.25
C THR A 206 6.35 16.24 -7.65
N LYS A 207 6.61 16.90 -6.50
CA LYS A 207 5.62 17.59 -5.66
C LYS A 207 4.50 16.69 -5.12
N ILE A 208 4.70 15.37 -5.15
CA ILE A 208 3.80 14.39 -4.51
C ILE A 208 3.90 14.55 -2.99
N THR A 209 2.77 14.40 -2.31
CA THR A 209 2.64 14.50 -0.86
C THR A 209 2.19 13.22 -0.18
N SER A 210 1.85 12.19 -0.95
CA SER A 210 1.43 10.86 -0.46
C SER A 210 2.50 9.82 -0.78
N PHE A 211 2.91 9.05 0.23
CA PHE A 211 4.00 8.09 0.12
C PHE A 211 3.62 6.74 0.73
N HIS A 212 3.93 5.67 0.00
CA HIS A 212 3.72 4.29 0.39
C HIS A 212 5.08 3.58 0.52
N PHE A 213 5.35 3.00 1.67
CA PHE A 213 6.60 2.29 1.95
C PHE A 213 6.43 1.19 2.99
N SER A 214 7.34 0.21 3.04
CA SER A 214 7.23 -0.93 3.96
C SER A 214 8.07 -0.79 5.23
N ALA A 215 9.22 -0.14 5.15
CA ALA A 215 10.18 -0.02 6.24
C ALA A 215 10.47 -1.34 6.97
N ARG A 216 10.48 -2.49 6.22
CA ARG A 216 10.66 -3.83 6.80
C ARG A 216 12.09 -4.07 7.22
N GLU A 217 12.24 -4.82 8.31
CA GLU A 217 13.49 -5.38 8.80
C GLU A 217 13.35 -6.87 9.06
N PRO A 218 14.42 -7.66 8.84
CA PRO A 218 14.41 -9.07 9.15
C PRO A 218 14.43 -9.29 10.66
N GLN A 219 13.56 -10.16 11.16
CA GLN A 219 13.57 -10.66 12.53
C GLN A 219 13.84 -12.15 12.51
N PRO A 220 14.86 -12.64 13.25
CA PRO A 220 15.12 -14.05 13.35
C PRO A 220 13.93 -14.82 13.93
N SER A 221 13.65 -15.99 13.40
CA SER A 221 12.66 -16.91 13.97
C SER A 221 13.02 -17.25 15.41
N LYS A 222 12.02 -17.42 16.26
CA LYS A 222 12.19 -17.93 17.64
C LYS A 222 12.22 -19.46 17.72
N MET A 223 12.06 -20.14 16.59
CA MET A 223 12.21 -21.60 16.53
C MET A 223 13.65 -22.00 16.87
N LYS A 224 13.79 -23.14 17.56
CA LYS A 224 15.10 -23.70 17.96
C LYS A 224 15.53 -24.86 17.08
N TYR A 225 14.63 -25.44 16.32
CA TYR A 225 14.88 -26.53 15.41
C TYR A 225 14.49 -26.16 13.99
N PHE A 226 15.38 -26.43 13.05
CA PHE A 226 15.16 -26.21 11.62
C PHE A 226 15.52 -27.48 10.85
N ASN A 227 14.68 -27.88 9.90
CA ASN A 227 15.00 -28.95 8.97
C ASN A 227 15.42 -28.35 7.62
N ASN A 228 16.72 -28.18 7.43
CA ASN A 228 17.29 -27.56 6.23
C ASN A 228 17.13 -28.38 4.94
N ASN A 229 16.55 -29.59 5.02
CA ASN A 229 16.31 -30.43 3.85
C ASN A 229 14.92 -30.24 3.25
N VAL A 230 14.06 -29.45 3.89
CA VAL A 230 12.66 -29.27 3.47
C VAL A 230 12.34 -27.76 3.43
N TYR A 231 11.80 -27.31 2.31
CA TYR A 231 11.29 -25.96 2.10
C TYR A 231 9.80 -26.03 1.85
N MET A 232 9.02 -25.13 2.49
CA MET A 232 7.56 -25.08 2.34
C MET A 232 7.11 -24.23 1.16
N GLY A 233 7.94 -23.29 0.73
CA GLY A 233 7.64 -22.36 -0.36
C GLY A 233 8.74 -22.31 -1.41
N ASN A 234 8.95 -21.13 -1.99
CA ASN A 234 10.03 -20.88 -2.94
C ASN A 234 11.37 -20.85 -2.20
N ASN A 235 12.39 -21.54 -2.73
CA ASN A 235 13.74 -21.60 -2.16
C ASN A 235 14.44 -20.23 -2.05
N ASP A 236 13.91 -19.20 -2.69
CA ASP A 236 14.43 -17.82 -2.60
C ASP A 236 14.00 -17.10 -1.30
N VAL A 237 13.09 -17.70 -0.52
CA VAL A 237 12.58 -17.14 0.74
C VAL A 237 13.24 -17.83 1.92
N CYS A 238 13.99 -17.10 2.74
CA CYS A 238 14.54 -17.63 3.98
C CYS A 238 13.41 -17.83 5.01
N GLU A 239 13.11 -19.10 5.34
CA GLU A 239 12.03 -19.45 6.28
C GLU A 239 12.41 -19.21 7.76
N ASP A 240 13.69 -18.93 8.03
CA ASP A 240 14.21 -18.67 9.38
C ASP A 240 14.12 -17.17 9.76
N ILE A 241 13.59 -16.34 8.85
CA ILE A 241 13.49 -14.91 8.99
C ILE A 241 12.04 -14.46 8.75
N ILE A 242 11.51 -13.67 9.66
CA ILE A 242 10.21 -13.01 9.52
C ILE A 242 10.45 -11.55 9.20
N MET A 243 9.91 -11.06 8.08
CA MET A 243 10.00 -9.65 7.70
C MET A 243 8.87 -8.86 8.35
N VAL A 244 9.19 -7.87 9.20
CA VAL A 244 8.20 -7.03 9.91
C VAL A 244 8.56 -5.56 9.73
N SER A 245 7.56 -4.69 9.60
CA SER A 245 7.79 -3.24 9.55
C SER A 245 8.37 -2.74 10.88
N SER A 246 9.43 -1.94 10.81
CA SER A 246 10.16 -1.41 11.96
C SER A 246 9.66 -0.02 12.32
N GLU A 247 9.19 0.17 13.56
CA GLU A 247 8.80 1.49 14.09
C GLU A 247 9.91 2.53 13.89
N ARG A 248 11.17 2.15 14.14
CA ARG A 248 12.35 3.01 13.96
C ARG A 248 12.46 3.49 12.51
N ARG A 249 12.46 2.57 11.53
CA ARG A 249 12.60 2.91 10.11
C ARG A 249 11.40 3.69 9.57
N ILE A 250 10.19 3.41 10.04
CA ILE A 250 9.01 4.21 9.68
C ILE A 250 9.22 5.66 10.12
N ARG A 251 9.65 5.87 11.38
CA ARG A 251 9.95 7.22 11.90
C ARG A 251 11.07 7.90 11.12
N GLU A 252 12.14 7.19 10.80
CA GLU A 252 13.27 7.72 10.02
C GLU A 252 12.83 8.14 8.61
N THR A 253 12.05 7.32 7.92
CA THR A 253 11.50 7.64 6.58
C THR A 253 10.62 8.90 6.62
N MET A 254 9.70 8.99 7.58
CA MET A 254 8.85 10.19 7.75
C MET A 254 9.69 11.42 8.09
N LYS A 255 10.65 11.27 9.03
CA LYS A 255 11.51 12.35 9.50
C LYS A 255 12.42 12.91 8.40
N ALA A 256 12.92 12.06 7.49
CA ALA A 256 13.75 12.48 6.37
C ALA A 256 13.06 13.52 5.47
N LEU A 257 11.74 13.41 5.32
CA LEU A 257 10.93 14.38 4.56
C LEU A 257 10.59 15.62 5.41
N LEU A 258 10.21 15.44 6.66
CA LEU A 258 9.68 16.49 7.51
C LEU A 258 10.72 17.47 8.07
N ILE A 259 12.02 17.10 8.12
CA ILE A 259 13.11 17.97 8.59
C ILE A 259 13.68 18.83 7.44
N ASN A 260 13.53 18.40 6.19
CA ASN A 260 14.16 19.02 5.02
C ASN A 260 13.22 19.95 4.24
N THR A 261 12.04 20.22 4.79
CA THR A 261 11.06 21.19 4.30
C THR A 261 10.92 22.35 5.28
#